data_e74106090e1f856e83039d1e69b80c73
#
_entry.id   e74106090e1f856e83039d1e69b80c73
#
_cell.length_a   1.000
_cell.length_b   1.000
_cell.length_c   1.000
_cell.angle_alpha   90.00
_cell.angle_beta   90.00
_cell.angle_gamma   90.00
#
_symmetry.space_group_name_H-M   'P 1'
#
loop_
_entity.id
_entity.type
_entity.pdbx_description
1 polymer ?
#
loop_
_entity_poly.entity_id
_entity_poly.type
_entity_poly.pdbx_seq_one_letter_code
_entity_poly.pdbx_strand_id
1 'polypeptide(L)'
;MKPSFFIALTTHNPLSRLDPLLDALQAYETLPGDKDFYFFIDWEHRADVDDFREVINSNFSELAANYIVASEEYIGFSLTWAHKPLLAEVIKEKIYTFYIYAENDMIFSRENFDYWFKYKDSLKQLNLEPGFCRYEIFNDEKIPFDNYKEWQLNKPTPDVWGTRPFVASSYITPGNEDSFVAFVSLGNPYAGLMILDQEDAEVYIKSASADPTLSYSKTAHRNWPIADRSSMGLAFEGLNPDQEHRRVVPVIFKKGVVTVADCGLVLHRDTKYSQALFKNNSSMLTVDSMFRL
;
A
#
# COMPACT_ATOMS: atom_id res chain seq x y z
N MET A 1 25.93 -3.77 3.56
CA MET A 1 25.30 -3.12 4.72
C MET A 1 24.01 -3.87 5.00
N LYS A 2 23.68 -4.14 6.27
CA LYS A 2 22.39 -4.77 6.64
C LYS A 2 21.28 -3.77 6.36
N PRO A 3 20.17 -4.16 5.72
CA PRO A 3 19.03 -3.26 5.53
C PRO A 3 18.48 -2.72 6.86
N SER A 4 18.01 -1.48 6.86
CA SER A 4 17.31 -0.85 7.98
C SER A 4 16.03 -0.17 7.50
N PHE A 5 14.96 -0.30 8.26
CA PHE A 5 13.63 0.15 7.87
C PHE A 5 13.06 1.15 8.87
N PHE A 6 12.61 2.28 8.37
CA PHE A 6 11.64 3.14 9.03
C PHE A 6 10.24 2.65 8.64
N ILE A 7 9.41 2.25 9.61
CA ILE A 7 8.06 1.74 9.37
C ILE A 7 7.07 2.61 10.14
N ALA A 8 6.35 3.47 9.44
CA ALA A 8 5.31 4.32 10.00
C ALA A 8 3.93 3.68 9.81
N LEU A 9 3.21 3.47 10.89
CA LEU A 9 1.86 2.89 10.90
C LEU A 9 0.85 3.91 11.45
N THR A 10 -0.19 4.19 10.68
CA THR A 10 -1.30 5.02 11.16
C THR A 10 -2.26 4.17 11.98
N THR A 11 -2.54 4.60 13.22
CA THR A 11 -3.33 3.86 14.19
C THR A 11 -4.45 4.73 14.73
N HIS A 12 -5.59 4.75 14.04
CA HIS A 12 -6.71 5.64 14.36
C HIS A 12 -7.34 5.33 15.72
N ASN A 13 -7.71 4.07 15.97
CA ASN A 13 -8.18 3.60 17.27
C ASN A 13 -7.36 2.36 17.67
N PRO A 14 -6.30 2.56 18.49
CA PRO A 14 -5.29 1.53 18.70
C PRO A 14 -5.84 0.25 19.35
N LEU A 15 -6.77 0.38 20.30
CA LEU A 15 -7.27 -0.78 21.04
C LEU A 15 -8.41 -1.52 20.33
N SER A 16 -9.16 -0.83 19.44
CA SER A 16 -10.29 -1.48 18.75
C SER A 16 -9.89 -2.33 17.54
N ARG A 17 -8.64 -2.19 17.05
CA ARG A 17 -8.15 -2.83 15.82
C ARG A 17 -6.83 -3.57 16.04
N LEU A 18 -6.71 -4.22 17.20
CA LEU A 18 -5.49 -4.94 17.59
C LEU A 18 -5.20 -6.13 16.69
N ASP A 19 -6.17 -7.02 16.43
CA ASP A 19 -5.92 -8.24 15.66
C ASP A 19 -5.35 -7.95 14.27
N PRO A 20 -5.94 -7.05 13.44
CA PRO A 20 -5.34 -6.68 12.16
C PRO A 20 -3.92 -6.10 12.28
N LEU A 21 -3.68 -5.29 13.29
CA LEU A 21 -2.37 -4.71 13.54
C LEU A 21 -1.34 -5.75 13.95
N LEU A 22 -1.67 -6.68 14.86
CA LEU A 22 -0.77 -7.75 15.28
C LEU A 22 -0.38 -8.65 14.11
N ASP A 23 -1.35 -9.00 13.25
CA ASP A 23 -1.09 -9.74 12.00
C ASP A 23 -0.15 -8.96 11.07
N ALA A 24 -0.36 -7.63 10.93
CA ALA A 24 0.51 -6.79 10.13
C ALA A 24 1.94 -6.73 10.69
N LEU A 25 2.10 -6.55 12.01
CA LEU A 25 3.41 -6.55 12.67
C LEU A 25 4.15 -7.86 12.47
N GLN A 26 3.45 -8.99 12.60
CA GLN A 26 4.04 -10.30 12.34
C GLN A 26 4.57 -10.43 10.90
N ALA A 27 3.84 -9.89 9.92
CA ALA A 27 4.32 -9.85 8.54
C ALA A 27 5.54 -8.94 8.36
N TYR A 28 5.54 -7.74 8.95
CA TYR A 28 6.69 -6.83 8.90
C TYR A 28 7.94 -7.39 9.56
N GLU A 29 7.80 -8.21 10.63
CA GLU A 29 8.95 -8.87 11.24
C GLU A 29 9.71 -9.80 10.28
N THR A 30 9.06 -10.31 9.25
CA THR A 30 9.70 -11.14 8.21
C THR A 30 10.62 -10.36 7.29
N LEU A 31 10.56 -9.02 7.27
CA LEU A 31 11.42 -8.18 6.45
C LEU A 31 12.90 -8.33 6.86
N PRO A 32 13.84 -8.21 5.90
CA PRO A 32 15.25 -8.42 6.19
C PRO A 32 15.84 -7.21 6.93
N GLY A 33 16.59 -7.44 8.00
CA GLY A 33 17.32 -6.37 8.66
C GLY A 33 16.65 -5.76 9.86
N ASP A 34 17.14 -4.56 10.25
CA ASP A 34 16.67 -3.85 11.44
C ASP A 34 15.42 -3.02 11.11
N LYS A 35 14.48 -2.97 12.03
CA LYS A 35 13.19 -2.32 11.84
C LYS A 35 12.85 -1.45 13.04
N ASP A 36 12.60 -0.16 12.81
CA ASP A 36 12.06 0.76 13.79
C ASP A 36 10.62 1.10 13.42
N PHE A 37 9.70 0.79 14.32
CA PHE A 37 8.27 1.02 14.16
C PHE A 37 7.88 2.33 14.81
N TYR A 38 7.06 3.11 14.10
CA TYR A 38 6.50 4.38 14.54
C TYR A 38 4.99 4.34 14.42
N PHE A 39 4.31 4.21 15.55
CA PHE A 39 2.85 4.22 15.62
C PHE A 39 2.35 5.65 15.77
N PHE A 40 1.65 6.14 14.74
CA PHE A 40 1.02 7.45 14.77
C PHE A 40 -0.43 7.30 15.23
N ILE A 41 -0.68 7.72 16.48
CA ILE A 41 -1.94 7.51 17.19
C ILE A 41 -2.77 8.78 17.11
N ASP A 42 -4.07 8.66 16.82
CA ASP A 42 -4.99 9.78 16.78
C ASP A 42 -5.05 10.48 18.15
N TRP A 43 -5.07 11.80 18.11
CA TRP A 43 -5.19 12.64 19.30
C TRP A 43 -6.39 12.27 20.19
N GLU A 44 -7.50 11.86 19.59
CA GLU A 44 -8.69 11.43 20.32
C GLU A 44 -8.44 10.20 21.20
N HIS A 45 -7.47 9.38 20.84
CA HIS A 45 -7.07 8.14 21.53
C HIS A 45 -5.75 8.28 22.32
N ARG A 46 -5.30 9.50 22.63
CA ARG A 46 -4.06 9.73 23.38
C ARG A 46 -4.05 9.09 24.78
N ALA A 47 -5.22 8.90 25.38
CA ALA A 47 -5.34 8.25 26.67
C ALA A 47 -5.07 6.74 26.62
N ASP A 48 -5.20 6.12 25.46
CA ASP A 48 -5.07 4.68 25.27
C ASP A 48 -3.63 4.24 24.98
N VAL A 49 -2.68 5.18 24.90
CA VAL A 49 -1.29 4.94 24.46
C VAL A 49 -0.54 3.95 25.37
N ASP A 50 -0.71 4.06 26.68
CA ASP A 50 0.00 3.20 27.62
C ASP A 50 -0.53 1.77 27.58
N ASP A 51 -1.85 1.59 27.51
CA ASP A 51 -2.48 0.29 27.34
C ASP A 51 -2.10 -0.34 25.99
N PHE A 52 -2.08 0.46 24.93
CA PHE A 52 -1.64 0.01 23.61
C PHE A 52 -0.18 -0.44 23.62
N ARG A 53 0.72 0.33 24.26
CA ARG A 53 2.13 -0.04 24.42
C ARG A 53 2.29 -1.34 25.18
N GLU A 54 1.51 -1.56 26.24
CA GLU A 54 1.54 -2.80 27.01
C GLU A 54 1.15 -4.00 26.15
N VAL A 55 0.09 -3.87 25.33
CA VAL A 55 -0.34 -4.92 24.41
C VAL A 55 0.74 -5.22 23.37
N ILE A 56 1.34 -4.21 22.73
CA ILE A 56 2.40 -4.43 21.74
C ILE A 56 3.61 -5.11 22.37
N ASN A 57 4.10 -4.62 23.52
CA ASN A 57 5.25 -5.19 24.20
C ASN A 57 5.01 -6.63 24.68
N SER A 58 3.79 -6.96 25.04
CA SER A 58 3.42 -8.32 25.46
C SER A 58 3.43 -9.33 24.31
N ASN A 59 3.15 -8.87 23.08
CA ASN A 59 3.14 -9.73 21.89
C ASN A 59 4.49 -9.71 21.13
N PHE A 60 5.24 -8.60 21.22
CA PHE A 60 6.47 -8.35 20.47
C PHE A 60 7.52 -7.70 21.38
N SER A 61 8.10 -8.48 22.28
CA SER A 61 9.02 -7.98 23.33
C SER A 61 10.33 -7.35 22.80
N GLU A 62 10.72 -7.69 21.57
CA GLU A 62 11.97 -7.19 20.94
C GLU A 62 11.72 -6.12 19.87
N LEU A 63 10.46 -5.68 19.70
CA LEU A 63 10.11 -4.70 18.69
C LEU A 63 10.67 -3.32 19.07
N ALA A 64 11.46 -2.71 18.20
CA ALA A 64 11.88 -1.31 18.37
C ALA A 64 10.70 -0.40 18.02
N ALA A 65 9.85 -0.09 19.01
CA ALA A 65 8.57 0.60 18.84
C ALA A 65 8.58 2.01 19.44
N ASN A 66 8.14 2.99 18.64
CA ASN A 66 7.96 4.38 19.02
C ASN A 66 6.47 4.75 18.93
N TYR A 67 5.93 5.38 19.96
CA TYR A 67 4.51 5.73 20.07
C TYR A 67 4.37 7.24 20.01
N ILE A 68 3.74 7.76 18.97
CA ILE A 68 3.62 9.18 18.69
C ILE A 68 2.15 9.55 18.66
N VAL A 69 1.71 10.35 19.61
CA VAL A 69 0.39 10.97 19.54
C VAL A 69 0.46 12.11 18.53
N ALA A 70 -0.33 12.03 17.48
CA ALA A 70 -0.42 13.07 16.47
C ALA A 70 -0.99 14.36 17.08
N SER A 71 -0.62 15.52 16.55
CA SER A 71 -1.23 16.79 16.97
C SER A 71 -2.68 16.89 16.52
N GLU A 72 -3.46 17.78 17.16
CA GLU A 72 -4.89 17.95 16.88
C GLU A 72 -5.22 18.32 15.42
N GLU A 73 -4.27 18.82 14.66
CA GLU A 73 -4.44 19.10 13.23
C GLU A 73 -4.55 17.83 12.36
N TYR A 74 -4.08 16.68 12.89
CA TYR A 74 -4.11 15.38 12.21
C TYR A 74 -5.22 14.48 12.77
N ILE A 75 -6.46 14.95 12.79
CA ILE A 75 -7.62 14.16 13.25
C ILE A 75 -8.29 13.43 12.08
N GLY A 76 -8.81 12.25 12.33
CA GLY A 76 -9.55 11.45 11.36
C GLY A 76 -8.71 11.10 10.12
N PHE A 77 -9.21 11.36 8.92
CA PHE A 77 -8.48 11.02 7.68
C PHE A 77 -7.16 11.78 7.48
N SER A 78 -6.94 12.91 8.16
CA SER A 78 -5.66 13.62 8.10
C SER A 78 -4.56 12.96 8.92
N LEU A 79 -4.89 12.04 9.85
CA LEU A 79 -3.91 11.26 10.59
C LEU A 79 -2.91 10.52 9.70
N THR A 80 -3.34 10.11 8.50
CA THR A 80 -2.48 9.46 7.50
C THR A 80 -1.29 10.32 7.07
N TRP A 81 -1.30 11.62 7.35
CA TRP A 81 -0.24 12.59 7.07
C TRP A 81 0.68 12.88 8.27
N ALA A 82 0.31 12.46 9.47
CA ALA A 82 1.03 12.79 10.70
C ALA A 82 2.49 12.30 10.71
N HIS A 83 2.81 11.26 9.94
CA HIS A 83 4.16 10.72 9.83
C HIS A 83 5.11 11.56 8.95
N LYS A 84 4.59 12.45 8.10
CA LYS A 84 5.40 13.15 7.08
C LYS A 84 6.50 14.05 7.65
N PRO A 85 6.28 14.84 8.73
CA PRO A 85 7.34 15.65 9.32
C PRO A 85 8.53 14.79 9.78
N LEU A 86 8.27 13.74 10.54
CA LEU A 86 9.32 12.83 11.01
C LEU A 86 10.00 12.10 9.84
N LEU A 87 9.22 11.63 8.88
CA LEU A 87 9.75 10.99 7.67
C LEU A 87 10.75 11.91 6.95
N ALA A 88 10.41 13.21 6.82
CA ALA A 88 11.31 14.18 6.17
C ALA A 88 12.62 14.39 6.95
N GLU A 89 12.59 14.32 8.28
CA GLU A 89 13.77 14.41 9.14
C GLU A 89 14.68 13.19 8.96
N VAL A 90 14.14 11.98 9.15
CA VAL A 90 14.95 10.74 9.07
C VAL A 90 15.50 10.48 7.68
N ILE A 91 14.82 10.94 6.61
CA ILE A 91 15.34 10.88 5.24
C ILE A 91 16.56 11.80 5.07
N LYS A 92 16.50 13.04 5.59
CA LYS A 92 17.62 13.99 5.52
C LYS A 92 18.85 13.48 6.28
N GLU A 93 18.63 12.80 7.39
CA GLU A 93 19.69 12.22 8.21
C GLU A 93 20.23 10.89 7.66
N LYS A 94 19.55 10.29 6.67
CA LYS A 94 19.92 9.02 6.01
C LYS A 94 20.12 7.86 6.99
N ILE A 95 19.24 7.79 7.99
CA ILE A 95 19.30 6.78 9.06
C ILE A 95 18.91 5.40 8.53
N TYR A 96 17.95 5.35 7.62
CA TYR A 96 17.38 4.10 7.13
C TYR A 96 17.69 3.86 5.65
N THR A 97 17.66 2.58 5.26
CA THR A 97 17.80 2.16 3.86
C THR A 97 16.47 2.21 3.13
N PHE A 98 15.38 1.92 3.85
CA PHE A 98 14.02 1.86 3.33
C PHE A 98 13.04 2.56 4.27
N TYR A 99 12.02 3.16 3.66
CA TYR A 99 10.96 3.91 4.34
C TYR A 99 9.63 3.33 3.91
N ILE A 100 8.86 2.84 4.88
CA ILE A 100 7.53 2.28 4.69
C ILE A 100 6.53 3.14 5.47
N TYR A 101 5.46 3.51 4.83
CA TYR A 101 4.23 3.99 5.46
C TYR A 101 3.11 3.03 5.12
N ALA A 102 2.29 2.65 6.08
CA ALA A 102 1.10 1.84 5.85
C ALA A 102 -0.03 2.15 6.84
N GLU A 103 -1.25 1.80 6.43
CA GLU A 103 -2.38 1.67 7.35
C GLU A 103 -2.16 0.43 8.23
N ASN A 104 -2.66 0.47 9.47
CA ASN A 104 -2.37 -0.54 10.48
C ASN A 104 -2.98 -1.92 10.24
N ASP A 105 -3.74 -2.08 9.17
CA ASP A 105 -4.39 -3.33 8.75
C ASP A 105 -3.88 -3.86 7.39
N MET A 106 -2.78 -3.29 6.91
CA MET A 106 -2.14 -3.71 5.66
C MET A 106 -1.05 -4.74 5.95
N ILE A 107 -1.24 -5.96 5.44
CA ILE A 107 -0.27 -7.05 5.57
C ILE A 107 0.73 -6.96 4.42
N PHE A 108 1.93 -6.47 4.73
CA PHE A 108 3.04 -6.37 3.79
C PHE A 108 4.15 -7.34 4.19
N SER A 109 4.34 -8.37 3.40
CA SER A 109 5.21 -9.50 3.72
C SER A 109 6.63 -9.36 3.12
N ARG A 110 7.51 -10.27 3.51
CA ARG A 110 8.82 -10.46 2.89
C ARG A 110 8.72 -10.67 1.38
N GLU A 111 7.76 -11.44 0.91
CA GLU A 111 7.55 -11.72 -0.52
C GLU A 111 7.18 -10.45 -1.29
N ASN A 112 6.34 -9.59 -0.70
CA ASN A 112 6.01 -8.28 -1.27
C ASN A 112 7.25 -7.38 -1.37
N PHE A 113 8.08 -7.36 -0.31
CA PHE A 113 9.32 -6.59 -0.32
C PHE A 113 10.32 -7.12 -1.37
N ASP A 114 10.54 -8.43 -1.44
CA ASP A 114 11.47 -9.03 -2.40
C ASP A 114 11.03 -8.77 -3.85
N TYR A 115 9.71 -8.80 -4.14
CA TYR A 115 9.17 -8.37 -5.42
C TYR A 115 9.49 -6.91 -5.70
N TRP A 116 9.13 -6.00 -4.81
CA TRP A 116 9.37 -4.56 -4.95
C TRP A 116 10.87 -4.29 -5.17
N PHE A 117 11.72 -4.84 -4.33
CA PHE A 117 13.17 -4.65 -4.38
C PHE A 117 13.78 -5.17 -5.68
N LYS A 118 13.31 -6.31 -6.18
CA LYS A 118 13.79 -6.92 -7.40
C LYS A 118 13.50 -6.08 -8.66
N TYR A 119 12.34 -5.43 -8.71
CA TYR A 119 11.86 -4.81 -9.94
C TYR A 119 11.91 -3.28 -9.92
N LYS A 120 12.13 -2.63 -8.78
CA LYS A 120 12.09 -1.17 -8.67
C LYS A 120 13.00 -0.44 -9.68
N ASP A 121 14.26 -0.88 -9.82
CA ASP A 121 15.24 -0.21 -10.68
C ASP A 121 14.92 -0.40 -12.17
N SER A 122 14.50 -1.61 -12.54
CA SER A 122 14.12 -1.92 -13.92
C SER A 122 12.86 -1.17 -14.35
N LEU A 123 11.87 -1.08 -13.48
CA LEU A 123 10.64 -0.33 -13.76
C LEU A 123 10.89 1.18 -13.76
N LYS A 124 11.76 1.70 -12.89
CA LYS A 124 12.17 3.10 -12.87
C LYS A 124 12.75 3.58 -14.20
N GLN A 125 13.51 2.72 -14.90
CA GLN A 125 14.04 3.02 -16.23
C GLN A 125 12.95 3.22 -17.29
N LEU A 126 11.75 2.67 -17.05
CA LEU A 126 10.57 2.82 -17.90
C LEU A 126 9.61 3.91 -17.40
N ASN A 127 10.00 4.69 -16.42
CA ASN A 127 9.14 5.63 -15.71
C ASN A 127 7.93 4.94 -15.05
N LEU A 128 8.14 3.73 -14.52
CA LEU A 128 7.17 2.94 -13.77
C LEU A 128 7.70 2.65 -12.37
N GLU A 129 6.83 2.19 -11.47
CA GLU A 129 7.20 1.71 -10.14
C GLU A 129 6.40 0.45 -9.77
N PRO A 130 6.97 -0.46 -8.96
CA PRO A 130 6.22 -1.60 -8.47
C PRO A 130 5.05 -1.13 -7.60
N GLY A 131 3.86 -1.57 -7.94
CA GLY A 131 2.64 -1.36 -7.18
C GLY A 131 2.10 -2.67 -6.62
N PHE A 132 1.01 -2.58 -5.87
CA PHE A 132 0.35 -3.71 -5.25
C PHE A 132 -1.15 -3.65 -5.53
N CYS A 133 -1.77 -4.82 -5.61
CA CYS A 133 -3.22 -4.95 -5.64
C CYS A 133 -3.70 -5.31 -4.23
N ARG A 134 -4.50 -4.43 -3.65
CA ARG A 134 -5.09 -4.64 -2.34
C ARG A 134 -6.29 -5.58 -2.45
N TYR A 135 -6.34 -6.60 -1.58
CA TYR A 135 -7.46 -7.55 -1.54
C TYR A 135 -7.92 -7.82 -0.11
N GLU A 136 -9.14 -8.30 0.02
CA GLU A 136 -9.70 -8.85 1.24
C GLU A 136 -10.02 -10.34 1.03
N ILE A 137 -10.06 -11.12 2.13
CA ILE A 137 -10.53 -12.50 2.09
C ILE A 137 -12.01 -12.49 2.49
N PHE A 138 -12.86 -12.98 1.62
CA PHE A 138 -14.29 -13.13 1.89
C PHE A 138 -14.80 -14.46 1.32
N ASN A 139 -15.40 -15.30 2.18
CA ASN A 139 -15.81 -16.67 1.82
C ASN A 139 -14.69 -17.50 1.18
N ASP A 140 -13.49 -17.44 1.76
CA ASP A 140 -12.26 -18.12 1.29
C ASP A 140 -11.74 -17.66 -0.10
N GLU A 141 -12.31 -16.58 -0.65
CA GLU A 141 -11.86 -16.00 -1.91
C GLU A 141 -11.12 -14.67 -1.71
N LYS A 142 -10.11 -14.40 -2.57
CA LYS A 142 -9.38 -13.13 -2.61
C LYS A 142 -10.17 -12.11 -3.44
N ILE A 143 -10.72 -11.10 -2.82
CA ILE A 143 -11.56 -10.06 -3.44
C ILE A 143 -10.76 -8.76 -3.59
N PRO A 144 -10.43 -8.33 -4.82
CA PRO A 144 -9.66 -7.10 -5.08
C PRO A 144 -10.58 -5.88 -5.04
N PHE A 145 -10.89 -5.37 -3.88
CA PHE A 145 -11.94 -4.38 -3.72
C PHE A 145 -11.60 -2.99 -4.29
N ASP A 146 -10.34 -2.61 -4.43
CA ASP A 146 -9.93 -1.33 -5.04
C ASP A 146 -10.27 -1.21 -6.53
N ASN A 147 -10.61 -2.32 -7.18
CA ASN A 147 -11.10 -2.32 -8.56
C ASN A 147 -12.58 -1.95 -8.66
N TYR A 148 -13.28 -1.84 -7.54
CA TYR A 148 -14.65 -1.33 -7.50
C TYR A 148 -14.61 0.18 -7.25
N LYS A 149 -15.44 0.94 -7.98
CA LYS A 149 -15.62 2.35 -7.70
C LYS A 149 -16.27 2.49 -6.32
N GLU A 150 -15.59 3.06 -5.31
CA GLU A 150 -16.10 3.21 -3.95
C GLU A 150 -17.51 3.83 -3.89
N TRP A 151 -17.77 4.84 -4.71
CA TRP A 151 -19.08 5.50 -4.80
C TRP A 151 -20.16 4.67 -5.52
N GLN A 152 -19.80 3.52 -6.09
CA GLN A 152 -20.73 2.54 -6.69
C GLN A 152 -20.95 1.31 -5.81
N LEU A 153 -20.45 1.30 -4.57
CA LEU A 153 -20.72 0.23 -3.60
C LEU A 153 -22.23 -0.05 -3.45
N ASN A 154 -23.08 0.96 -3.68
CA ASN A 154 -24.52 0.84 -3.68
C ASN A 154 -25.13 0.38 -5.03
N LYS A 155 -24.34 0.33 -6.09
CA LYS A 155 -24.70 -0.17 -7.43
C LYS A 155 -23.47 -0.80 -8.06
N PRO A 156 -23.03 -1.96 -7.59
CA PRO A 156 -21.87 -2.60 -8.16
C PRO A 156 -22.20 -3.10 -9.57
N THR A 157 -21.91 -2.28 -10.55
CA THR A 157 -21.61 -2.81 -11.87
C THR A 157 -20.12 -3.18 -11.84
N PRO A 158 -19.70 -4.31 -12.42
CA PRO A 158 -18.29 -4.65 -12.56
C PRO A 158 -17.61 -3.79 -13.63
N ASP A 159 -17.75 -2.49 -13.51
CA ASP A 159 -16.86 -1.56 -14.18
C ASP A 159 -15.54 -1.60 -13.41
N VAL A 160 -14.74 -2.59 -13.76
CA VAL A 160 -13.33 -2.63 -13.44
C VAL A 160 -12.79 -1.25 -13.77
N TRP A 161 -12.29 -0.51 -12.78
CA TRP A 161 -11.61 0.75 -13.01
C TRP A 161 -10.56 0.52 -14.09
N GLY A 162 -10.95 0.93 -15.34
CA GLY A 162 -10.11 0.87 -16.50
C GLY A 162 -8.89 0.01 -16.32
N THR A 163 -9.04 -1.34 -16.33
CA THR A 163 -7.96 -2.19 -16.73
C THR A 163 -7.73 -1.87 -18.20
N ARG A 164 -7.12 -0.72 -18.47
CA ARG A 164 -6.40 -0.58 -19.71
C ARG A 164 -5.19 -1.45 -19.50
N PRO A 165 -5.10 -2.61 -20.14
CA PRO A 165 -3.89 -3.39 -20.13
C PRO A 165 -2.80 -2.57 -20.81
N PHE A 166 -2.20 -1.65 -20.08
CA PHE A 166 -0.90 -1.17 -20.47
C PHE A 166 0.03 -2.33 -20.17
N VAL A 167 0.11 -3.24 -21.13
CA VAL A 167 1.18 -4.20 -21.15
C VAL A 167 2.43 -3.38 -21.32
N ALA A 168 3.17 -3.17 -20.24
CA ALA A 168 4.56 -2.74 -20.33
C ALA A 168 5.31 -3.87 -21.04
N SER A 169 5.30 -3.81 -22.36
CA SER A 169 5.45 -4.91 -23.31
C SER A 169 6.86 -5.48 -23.41
N SER A 170 7.70 -5.43 -22.41
CA SER A 170 9.06 -5.93 -22.61
C SER A 170 9.76 -6.58 -21.42
N TYR A 171 9.11 -6.75 -20.28
CA TYR A 171 9.70 -7.54 -19.19
C TYR A 171 9.00 -8.88 -19.02
N ILE A 172 9.20 -9.74 -20.03
CA ILE A 172 8.98 -11.17 -19.88
C ILE A 172 10.21 -11.69 -19.16
N THR A 173 10.09 -11.96 -17.87
CA THR A 173 11.07 -12.84 -17.22
C THR A 173 10.65 -14.26 -17.60
N PRO A 174 11.50 -15.06 -18.29
CA PRO A 174 11.17 -16.45 -18.57
C PRO A 174 11.01 -17.17 -17.23
N GLY A 175 9.78 -17.38 -16.79
CA GLY A 175 9.44 -18.41 -15.81
C GLY A 175 9.44 -19.76 -16.52
N ASN A 176 9.38 -20.85 -15.77
CA ASN A 176 9.23 -22.20 -16.30
C ASN A 176 8.14 -22.23 -17.39
N GLU A 177 8.30 -23.08 -18.38
CA GLU A 177 7.68 -23.16 -19.71
C GLU A 177 6.18 -22.83 -19.84
N ASP A 178 5.42 -22.76 -18.73
CA ASP A 178 3.96 -22.52 -18.74
C ASP A 178 3.51 -21.19 -18.11
N SER A 179 4.42 -20.33 -17.66
CA SER A 179 4.03 -19.04 -17.07
C SER A 179 5.08 -17.95 -17.31
N PHE A 180 4.64 -16.74 -17.57
CA PHE A 180 5.52 -15.57 -17.64
C PHE A 180 4.94 -14.43 -16.80
N VAL A 181 5.81 -13.57 -16.29
CA VAL A 181 5.43 -12.37 -15.54
C VAL A 181 5.41 -11.18 -16.49
N ALA A 182 4.29 -10.50 -16.54
CA ALA A 182 4.17 -9.18 -17.14
C ALA A 182 3.73 -8.18 -16.05
N PHE A 183 3.78 -6.89 -16.38
CA PHE A 183 3.30 -5.84 -15.50
C PHE A 183 2.09 -5.14 -16.14
N VAL A 184 1.06 -4.88 -15.33
CA VAL A 184 -0.14 -4.18 -15.77
C VAL A 184 -0.41 -2.98 -14.86
N SER A 185 -0.89 -1.88 -15.43
CA SER A 185 -1.41 -0.76 -14.67
C SER A 185 -2.84 -1.07 -14.24
N LEU A 186 -3.12 -1.00 -12.94
CA LEU A 186 -4.48 -0.99 -12.43
C LEU A 186 -5.04 0.43 -12.50
N GLY A 187 -6.36 0.57 -12.65
CA GLY A 187 -6.99 1.89 -12.67
C GLY A 187 -6.89 2.63 -11.33
N ASN A 188 -6.68 1.90 -10.23
CA ASN A 188 -6.45 2.43 -8.90
C ASN A 188 -5.03 2.05 -8.43
N PRO A 189 -4.10 3.04 -8.28
CA PRO A 189 -2.75 2.80 -7.76
C PRO A 189 -2.69 2.70 -6.23
N TYR A 190 -3.79 2.93 -5.53
CA TYR A 190 -3.84 2.90 -4.08
C TYR A 190 -3.67 1.47 -3.55
N ALA A 191 -2.85 1.34 -2.53
CA ALA A 191 -2.62 0.06 -1.87
C ALA A 191 -2.58 0.17 -0.34
N GLY A 192 -2.97 1.31 0.25
CA GLY A 192 -2.89 1.56 1.69
C GLY A 192 -1.46 1.60 2.24
N LEU A 193 -0.46 1.61 1.35
CA LEU A 193 0.95 1.63 1.72
C LEU A 193 1.83 2.38 0.69
N MET A 194 2.97 2.85 1.17
CA MET A 194 4.05 3.44 0.39
C MET A 194 5.37 2.80 0.83
N ILE A 195 6.22 2.45 -0.11
CA ILE A 195 7.59 2.02 0.15
C ILE A 195 8.55 2.80 -0.74
N LEU A 196 9.63 3.30 -0.15
CA LEU A 196 10.66 4.08 -0.83
C LEU A 196 12.04 3.59 -0.37
N ASP A 197 13.03 3.59 -1.26
CA ASP A 197 14.43 3.57 -0.85
C ASP A 197 14.94 4.99 -0.58
N GLN A 198 16.19 5.14 -0.22
CA GLN A 198 16.78 6.44 0.11
C GLN A 198 16.73 7.42 -1.06
N GLU A 199 16.98 6.97 -2.30
CA GLU A 199 16.98 7.83 -3.48
C GLU A 199 15.56 8.34 -3.79
N ASP A 200 14.58 7.45 -3.82
CA ASP A 200 13.18 7.80 -4.07
C ASP A 200 12.60 8.64 -2.93
N ALA A 201 13.01 8.39 -1.68
CA ALA A 201 12.62 9.16 -0.52
C ALA A 201 13.12 10.62 -0.59
N GLU A 202 14.37 10.84 -1.02
CA GLU A 202 14.91 12.18 -1.23
C GLU A 202 14.19 12.96 -2.36
N VAL A 203 13.71 12.27 -3.37
CA VAL A 203 12.86 12.86 -4.42
C VAL A 203 11.47 13.17 -3.86
N TYR A 204 10.89 12.21 -3.12
CA TYR A 204 9.55 12.31 -2.58
C TYR A 204 9.38 13.51 -1.66
N ILE A 205 10.26 13.72 -0.67
CA ILE A 205 10.14 14.84 0.29
C ILE A 205 10.24 16.23 -0.35
N LYS A 206 10.72 16.32 -1.59
CA LYS A 206 10.81 17.56 -2.36
C LYS A 206 9.65 17.71 -3.36
N SER A 207 8.84 16.68 -3.52
CA SER A 207 7.75 16.65 -4.50
C SER A 207 6.46 17.23 -3.92
N ALA A 208 5.54 17.61 -4.80
CA ALA A 208 4.20 18.03 -4.42
C ALA A 208 3.41 16.90 -3.74
N SER A 209 3.72 15.64 -4.05
CA SER A 209 3.05 14.48 -3.48
C SER A 209 3.34 14.27 -1.98
N ALA A 210 4.38 14.91 -1.44
CA ALA A 210 4.70 14.86 -0.01
C ALA A 210 3.92 15.89 0.85
N ASP A 211 3.19 16.80 0.22
CA ASP A 211 2.43 17.86 0.90
C ASP A 211 0.92 17.63 0.76
N PRO A 212 0.13 17.66 1.86
CA PRO A 212 -1.30 17.36 1.82
C PRO A 212 -2.09 18.31 0.92
N THR A 213 -1.66 19.58 0.80
CA THR A 213 -2.32 20.59 -0.03
C THR A 213 -1.89 20.48 -1.48
N LEU A 214 -0.57 20.42 -1.74
CA LEU A 214 -0.02 20.37 -3.09
C LEU A 214 -0.33 19.05 -3.80
N SER A 215 -0.37 17.94 -3.08
CA SER A 215 -0.72 16.62 -3.63
C SER A 215 -2.10 16.59 -4.29
N TYR A 216 -3.03 17.44 -3.86
CA TYR A 216 -4.34 17.55 -4.50
C TYR A 216 -4.23 17.93 -5.98
N SER A 217 -3.32 18.84 -6.34
CA SER A 217 -3.12 19.26 -7.71
C SER A 217 -2.63 18.12 -8.63
N LYS A 218 -1.89 17.16 -8.08
CA LYS A 218 -1.38 15.99 -8.81
C LYS A 218 -2.48 14.97 -9.14
N THR A 219 -3.52 14.94 -8.33
CA THR A 219 -4.58 13.92 -8.40
C THR A 219 -5.96 14.52 -8.68
N ALA A 220 -6.05 15.83 -8.94
CA ALA A 220 -7.29 16.59 -9.06
C ALA A 220 -8.30 16.04 -10.07
N HIS A 221 -7.81 15.45 -11.18
CA HIS A 221 -8.65 14.84 -12.20
C HIS A 221 -9.44 13.61 -11.71
N ARG A 222 -9.08 13.04 -10.55
CA ARG A 222 -9.73 11.87 -9.96
C ARG A 222 -10.30 12.09 -8.56
N ASN A 223 -10.13 13.27 -7.97
CA ASN A 223 -10.61 13.62 -6.63
C ASN A 223 -10.21 12.59 -5.54
N TRP A 224 -8.95 12.16 -5.56
CA TRP A 224 -8.47 11.23 -4.55
C TRP A 224 -8.62 11.77 -3.13
N PRO A 225 -9.20 11.00 -2.19
CA PRO A 225 -9.32 11.40 -0.79
C PRO A 225 -7.97 11.78 -0.17
N ILE A 226 -8.02 12.61 0.87
CA ILE A 226 -6.81 13.02 1.58
C ILE A 226 -6.04 11.83 2.14
N ALA A 227 -6.74 10.85 2.69
CA ALA A 227 -6.12 9.64 3.23
C ALA A 227 -5.36 8.86 2.14
N ASP A 228 -5.99 8.63 0.99
CA ASP A 228 -5.39 7.86 -0.10
C ASP A 228 -4.12 8.53 -0.62
N ARG A 229 -4.14 9.87 -0.76
CA ARG A 229 -3.00 10.63 -1.27
C ARG A 229 -1.74 10.50 -0.43
N SER A 230 -1.86 10.24 0.87
CA SER A 230 -0.72 10.10 1.78
C SER A 230 0.17 8.89 1.47
N SER A 231 -0.39 7.84 0.86
CA SER A 231 0.29 6.57 0.53
C SER A 231 0.66 6.44 -0.95
N MET A 232 0.37 7.47 -1.78
CA MET A 232 0.66 7.39 -3.23
C MET A 232 2.14 7.48 -3.57
N GLY A 233 2.99 7.98 -2.66
CA GLY A 233 4.43 8.10 -2.92
C GLY A 233 4.71 8.93 -4.17
N LEU A 234 5.49 8.37 -5.09
CA LEU A 234 5.84 9.00 -6.36
C LEU A 234 4.92 8.62 -7.54
N ALA A 235 3.81 7.92 -7.27
CA ALA A 235 2.94 7.37 -8.31
C ALA A 235 2.44 8.41 -9.33
N PHE A 236 2.32 9.67 -8.93
CA PHE A 236 1.84 10.77 -9.77
C PHE A 236 2.92 11.80 -10.14
N GLU A 237 4.17 11.52 -9.85
CA GLU A 237 5.28 12.43 -10.17
C GLU A 237 5.94 12.03 -11.50
N GLY A 238 6.30 13.06 -12.29
CA GLY A 238 7.02 12.86 -13.55
C GLY A 238 6.30 12.00 -14.58
N LEU A 239 4.97 12.06 -14.65
CA LEU A 239 4.17 11.28 -15.59
C LEU A 239 4.45 11.65 -17.05
N ASN A 240 4.54 10.64 -17.92
CA ASN A 240 4.46 10.85 -19.36
C ASN A 240 3.00 11.21 -19.75
N PRO A 241 2.78 11.86 -20.90
CA PRO A 241 1.46 12.35 -21.32
C PRO A 241 0.35 11.28 -21.32
N ASP A 242 0.71 10.04 -21.60
CA ASP A 242 -0.25 8.92 -21.68
C ASP A 242 -0.36 8.10 -20.41
N GLN A 243 0.38 8.47 -19.36
CA GLN A 243 0.35 7.78 -18.06
C GLN A 243 -0.66 8.44 -17.12
N GLU A 244 -1.49 7.62 -16.51
CA GLU A 244 -2.38 8.05 -15.41
C GLU A 244 -1.65 8.03 -14.06
N HIS A 245 -0.76 7.07 -13.86
CA HIS A 245 0.14 6.90 -12.72
C HIS A 245 1.28 5.95 -13.09
N ARG A 246 2.30 5.85 -12.23
CA ARG A 246 3.49 5.03 -12.47
C ARG A 246 3.38 3.59 -11.95
N ARG A 247 2.44 3.29 -11.04
CA ARG A 247 2.35 1.97 -10.40
C ARG A 247 1.85 0.90 -11.35
N VAL A 248 2.54 -0.24 -11.34
CA VAL A 248 2.18 -1.45 -12.08
C VAL A 248 2.28 -2.66 -11.17
N VAL A 249 1.38 -3.62 -11.35
CA VAL A 249 1.35 -4.87 -10.58
C VAL A 249 1.82 -6.05 -11.45
N PRO A 250 2.50 -7.05 -10.87
CA PRO A 250 2.95 -8.23 -11.58
C PRO A 250 1.75 -9.14 -11.86
N VAL A 251 1.65 -9.65 -13.09
CA VAL A 251 0.66 -10.65 -13.46
C VAL A 251 1.32 -11.90 -14.02
N ILE A 252 0.70 -13.03 -13.76
CA ILE A 252 1.10 -14.34 -14.26
C ILE A 252 0.10 -14.77 -15.33
N PHE A 253 0.62 -15.18 -16.46
CA PHE A 253 -0.16 -15.83 -17.51
C PHE A 253 0.05 -17.34 -17.40
N LYS A 254 -1.02 -18.06 -17.10
CA LYS A 254 -0.98 -19.50 -16.95
C LYS A 254 -2.21 -20.12 -17.58
N LYS A 255 -2.02 -21.03 -18.53
CA LYS A 255 -3.11 -21.77 -19.21
C LYS A 255 -4.24 -20.86 -19.74
N GLY A 256 -3.89 -19.72 -20.31
CA GLY A 256 -4.87 -18.77 -20.87
C GLY A 256 -5.59 -17.87 -19.86
N VAL A 257 -5.22 -17.94 -18.58
CA VAL A 257 -5.75 -17.08 -17.51
C VAL A 257 -4.67 -16.10 -17.07
N VAL A 258 -5.05 -14.84 -16.92
CA VAL A 258 -4.22 -13.78 -16.33
C VAL A 258 -4.68 -13.55 -14.90
N THR A 259 -3.76 -13.57 -13.96
CA THR A 259 -4.02 -13.24 -12.55
C THR A 259 -2.89 -12.41 -11.96
N VAL A 260 -3.15 -11.63 -10.91
CA VAL A 260 -2.08 -10.95 -10.19
C VAL A 260 -1.22 -11.98 -9.48
N ALA A 261 0.11 -11.86 -9.61
CA ALA A 261 1.04 -12.71 -8.87
C ALA A 261 0.91 -12.47 -7.36
N ASP A 262 1.03 -13.51 -6.54
CA ASP A 262 0.86 -13.41 -5.09
C ASP A 262 1.79 -12.36 -4.45
N CYS A 263 3.01 -12.21 -4.94
CA CYS A 263 3.96 -11.19 -4.50
C CYS A 263 3.49 -9.74 -4.76
N GLY A 264 2.58 -9.53 -5.69
CA GLY A 264 1.95 -8.24 -6.00
C GLY A 264 0.63 -8.02 -5.27
N LEU A 265 0.21 -8.94 -4.40
CA LEU A 265 -1.00 -8.83 -3.60
C LEU A 265 -0.66 -8.39 -2.17
N VAL A 266 -1.41 -7.42 -1.63
CA VAL A 266 -1.34 -7.01 -0.23
C VAL A 266 -2.71 -7.20 0.42
N LEU A 267 -2.74 -7.92 1.54
CA LEU A 267 -3.98 -8.20 2.25
C LEU A 267 -4.38 -7.00 3.11
N HIS A 268 -5.59 -6.50 2.89
CA HIS A 268 -6.29 -5.61 3.83
C HIS A 268 -7.06 -6.49 4.80
N ARG A 269 -6.65 -6.51 6.06
CA ARG A 269 -7.15 -7.46 7.06
C ARG A 269 -8.58 -7.17 7.53
N ASP A 270 -9.05 -5.95 7.35
CA ASP A 270 -10.44 -5.58 7.61
C ASP A 270 -11.33 -5.97 6.41
N THR A 271 -12.34 -6.78 6.65
CA THR A 271 -13.23 -7.31 5.59
C THR A 271 -14.45 -6.43 5.29
N LYS A 272 -14.47 -5.18 5.76
CA LYS A 272 -15.64 -4.29 5.67
C LYS A 272 -16.06 -3.97 4.23
N TYR A 273 -15.12 -3.87 3.31
CA TYR A 273 -15.41 -3.51 1.91
C TYR A 273 -15.99 -4.70 1.15
N SER A 274 -15.40 -5.89 1.28
CA SER A 274 -15.94 -7.10 0.67
C SER A 274 -17.32 -7.46 1.22
N GLN A 275 -17.54 -7.29 2.53
CA GLN A 275 -18.85 -7.46 3.12
C GLN A 275 -19.88 -6.45 2.57
N ALA A 276 -19.49 -5.19 2.37
CA ALA A 276 -20.38 -4.17 1.78
C ALA A 276 -20.68 -4.47 0.32
N LEU A 277 -19.69 -4.93 -0.45
CA LEU A 277 -19.85 -5.36 -1.84
C LEU A 277 -20.81 -6.54 -1.95
N PHE A 278 -20.65 -7.54 -1.09
CA PHE A 278 -21.49 -8.75 -1.10
C PHE A 278 -22.96 -8.48 -0.78
N LYS A 279 -23.24 -7.55 0.12
CA LYS A 279 -24.63 -7.14 0.42
C LYS A 279 -25.36 -6.59 -0.81
N ASN A 280 -24.62 -6.04 -1.76
CA ASN A 280 -25.16 -5.37 -2.93
C ASN A 280 -25.03 -6.17 -4.23
N ASN A 281 -24.25 -7.25 -4.22
CA ASN A 281 -23.98 -8.06 -5.41
C ASN A 281 -23.72 -9.52 -5.04
N SER A 282 -24.41 -10.45 -5.66
CA SER A 282 -24.20 -11.89 -5.45
C SER A 282 -22.99 -12.46 -6.20
N SER A 283 -22.41 -11.70 -7.13
CA SER A 283 -21.23 -12.09 -7.88
C SER A 283 -20.14 -11.01 -7.75
N MET A 284 -19.07 -11.33 -7.01
CA MET A 284 -17.89 -10.47 -6.90
C MET A 284 -16.81 -10.95 -7.86
N LEU A 285 -16.02 -10.00 -8.40
CA LEU A 285 -14.78 -10.36 -9.04
C LEU A 285 -13.80 -10.88 -7.99
N THR A 286 -13.16 -11.99 -8.28
CA THR A 286 -12.02 -12.47 -7.51
C THR A 286 -10.71 -12.04 -8.18
N VAL A 287 -9.60 -12.11 -7.45
CA VAL A 287 -8.27 -11.85 -8.04
C VAL A 287 -8.06 -12.71 -9.28
N ASP A 288 -8.49 -13.97 -9.25
CA ASP A 288 -8.36 -14.91 -10.38
C ASP A 288 -9.28 -14.61 -11.57
N SER A 289 -10.26 -13.72 -11.39
CA SER A 289 -11.20 -13.34 -12.44
C SER A 289 -11.07 -11.92 -12.95
N MET A 290 -10.17 -11.10 -12.36
CA MET A 290 -9.99 -9.68 -12.70
C MET A 290 -9.70 -9.42 -14.18
N PHE A 291 -8.98 -10.33 -14.84
CA PHE A 291 -8.52 -10.18 -16.20
C PHE A 291 -9.15 -11.22 -17.14
N ARG A 292 -10.36 -11.68 -16.85
CA ARG A 292 -11.11 -12.50 -17.82
C ARG A 292 -11.45 -11.63 -19.03
N LEU A 293 -10.84 -11.98 -20.14
CA LEU A 293 -11.11 -11.44 -21.47
C LEU A 293 -12.45 -11.97 -22.00
#